data_eee4ed2bacc852707d1cd90978567824
#
_entry.id   eee4ed2bacc852707d1cd90978567824
#
_cell.length_a   1.000
_cell.length_b   1.000
_cell.length_c   1.000
_cell.angle_alpha   90.00
_cell.angle_beta   90.00
_cell.angle_gamma   90.00
#
_symmetry.space_group_name_H-M   'P 1'
#
loop_
_entity.id
_entity.type
_entity.pdbx_description
1 polymer ?
#
loop_
_entity_poly.entity_id
_entity_poly.type
_entity_poly.pdbx_seq_one_letter_code
_entity_poly.pdbx_strand_id
1 'polypeptide(L)'
;QANAGFTYSGNYLHAGPFRKLNLSADGYWNKVKDKIIAYPGGQQFRWTMLNLGTVDIKGVDASCDAFFSFGPVETAVKLQYTWQKAVDVTDPDDTFYKNQIPYVPKHSGSAVASIYYKGWGLNYSFIYTGERYSNKENTWRNYVLPWYTSDLSLQKTLNINKKTLKATAEINNLFGQDYEVVLNYPMPKTNFRLSVSIEL
;
A
#
# COMPACT_ATOMS: atom_id res chain seq x y z
N GLN A 1 4.99 21.51 -11.22
CA GLN A 1 4.82 20.77 -9.99
C GLN A 1 4.51 21.72 -8.85
N ALA A 2 3.49 21.40 -8.05
CA ALA A 2 3.16 22.08 -6.80
C ALA A 2 2.78 21.03 -5.75
N ASN A 3 3.23 21.23 -4.53
CA ASN A 3 2.86 20.40 -3.39
C ASN A 3 2.76 21.25 -2.12
N ALA A 4 1.88 20.86 -1.23
CA ALA A 4 1.75 21.42 0.11
C ALA A 4 1.40 20.31 1.07
N GLY A 5 2.03 20.30 2.22
CA GLY A 5 1.84 19.26 3.21
C GLY A 5 1.82 19.80 4.63
N PHE A 6 1.24 18.99 5.50
CA PHE A 6 1.19 19.19 6.93
C PHE A 6 1.69 17.94 7.63
N THR A 7 2.52 18.14 8.64
CA THR A 7 3.00 17.07 9.52
C THR A 7 2.83 17.49 10.97
N TYR A 8 2.26 16.60 11.77
CA TYR A 8 2.14 16.75 13.21
C TYR A 8 2.81 15.57 13.89
N SER A 9 3.63 15.83 14.90
CA SER A 9 4.23 14.80 15.76
C SER A 9 4.10 15.20 17.22
N GLY A 10 3.34 14.44 17.99
CA GLY A 10 3.11 14.67 19.42
C GLY A 10 3.51 13.47 20.26
N ASN A 11 4.22 13.72 21.38
CA ASN A 11 4.54 12.74 22.40
C ASN A 11 3.68 12.99 23.64
N TYR A 12 3.06 11.94 24.19
CA TYR A 12 2.05 12.01 25.25
C TYR A 12 2.44 11.14 26.45
N LEU A 13 3.59 11.45 27.08
CA LEU A 13 4.16 10.63 28.14
C LEU A 13 3.29 10.51 29.39
N HIS A 14 2.35 11.44 29.60
CA HIS A 14 1.48 11.50 30.78
C HIS A 14 -0.02 11.30 30.46
N ALA A 15 -0.38 10.94 29.24
CA ALA A 15 -1.76 10.75 28.79
C ALA A 15 -2.21 9.29 28.84
N GLY A 16 -2.13 8.65 30.01
CA GLY A 16 -2.51 7.24 30.16
C GLY A 16 -1.68 6.31 29.27
N PRO A 17 -2.28 5.38 28.50
CA PRO A 17 -1.55 4.44 27.63
C PRO A 17 -1.06 5.06 26.32
N PHE A 18 -1.58 6.20 25.92
CA PHE A 18 -1.21 6.85 24.66
C PHE A 18 0.20 7.43 24.73
N ARG A 19 1.04 7.15 23.76
CA ARG A 19 2.46 7.53 23.79
C ARG A 19 2.85 8.51 22.72
N LYS A 20 2.43 8.26 21.47
CA LYS A 20 2.85 9.09 20.35
C LYS A 20 1.79 9.08 19.25
N LEU A 21 1.63 10.23 18.59
CA LEU A 21 0.83 10.41 17.40
C LEU A 21 1.67 11.12 16.34
N ASN A 22 1.75 10.53 15.15
CA ASN A 22 2.24 11.21 13.98
C ASN A 22 1.10 11.27 12.95
N LEU A 23 0.87 12.44 12.41
CA LEU A 23 -0.08 12.66 11.33
C LEU A 23 0.64 13.34 10.19
N SER A 24 0.34 12.96 8.97
CA SER A 24 0.72 13.74 7.80
C SER A 24 -0.43 13.81 6.80
N ALA A 25 -0.47 14.90 6.06
CA ALA A 25 -1.35 15.07 4.91
C ALA A 25 -0.64 15.93 3.88
N ASP A 26 -0.50 15.41 2.66
CA ASP A 26 0.22 16.05 1.57
C ASP A 26 -0.66 16.10 0.34
N GLY A 27 -0.92 17.30 -0.16
CA GLY A 27 -1.60 17.55 -1.42
C GLY A 27 -0.58 17.87 -2.51
N TYR A 28 -0.78 17.32 -3.71
CA TYR A 28 0.14 17.55 -4.83
C TYR A 28 -0.58 17.70 -6.17
N TRP A 29 0.08 18.46 -7.05
CA TRP A 29 -0.28 18.61 -8.44
C TRP A 29 0.98 18.57 -9.30
N ASN A 30 1.06 17.59 -10.19
CA ASN A 30 2.20 17.35 -11.07
C ASN A 30 1.73 17.23 -12.52
N LYS A 31 2.35 17.96 -13.43
CA LYS A 31 2.22 17.76 -14.86
C LYS A 31 3.51 17.16 -15.40
N VAL A 32 3.45 15.91 -15.85
CA VAL A 32 4.61 15.13 -16.31
C VAL A 32 4.52 15.00 -17.82
N LYS A 33 5.57 15.40 -18.53
CA LYS A 33 5.72 15.20 -19.98
C LYS A 33 6.45 13.88 -20.23
N ASP A 34 6.14 13.24 -21.34
CA ASP A 34 6.78 11.98 -21.78
C ASP A 34 6.76 10.90 -20.72
N LYS A 35 5.61 10.75 -20.03
CA LYS A 35 5.42 9.73 -18.99
C LYS A 35 5.48 8.34 -19.61
N ILE A 36 6.49 7.58 -19.24
CA ILE A 36 6.61 6.17 -19.64
C ILE A 36 6.06 5.29 -18.53
N ILE A 37 5.21 4.34 -18.88
CA ILE A 37 4.77 3.27 -18.00
C ILE A 37 5.14 1.91 -18.60
N ALA A 38 5.46 0.95 -17.74
CA ALA A 38 5.55 -0.44 -18.10
C ALA A 38 4.23 -1.13 -17.73
N TYR A 39 3.64 -1.87 -18.65
CA TYR A 39 2.44 -2.68 -18.38
C TYR A 39 2.58 -4.04 -19.06
N PRO A 40 1.94 -5.09 -18.53
CA PRO A 40 1.94 -6.38 -19.19
C PRO A 40 1.09 -6.27 -20.46
N GLY A 41 1.73 -6.38 -21.61
CA GLY A 41 1.10 -6.36 -22.93
C GLY A 41 0.81 -7.76 -23.40
N GLY A 42 -0.47 -8.12 -23.50
CA GLY A 42 -0.96 -9.27 -24.22
C GLY A 42 -0.40 -10.62 -23.80
N GLN A 43 -0.41 -11.57 -24.73
CA GLN A 43 0.04 -12.94 -24.52
C GLN A 43 1.55 -13.01 -24.20
N GLN A 44 1.95 -13.88 -23.27
CA GLN A 44 3.34 -14.24 -22.95
C GLN A 44 4.13 -13.35 -21.98
N PHE A 45 3.53 -12.80 -20.91
CA PHE A 45 4.29 -12.12 -19.83
C PHE A 45 5.28 -11.03 -20.31
N ARG A 46 5.05 -10.45 -21.46
CA ARG A 46 5.90 -9.39 -22.00
C ARG A 46 5.48 -8.06 -21.41
N TRP A 47 6.39 -7.45 -20.68
CA TRP A 47 6.26 -6.05 -20.28
C TRP A 47 6.45 -5.16 -21.51
N THR A 48 5.49 -4.30 -21.75
CA THR A 48 5.53 -3.31 -22.84
C THR A 48 5.69 -1.93 -22.23
N MET A 49 6.57 -1.14 -22.82
CA MET A 49 6.73 0.27 -22.46
C MET A 49 5.78 1.10 -23.31
N LEU A 50 4.96 1.92 -22.65
CA LEU A 50 4.08 2.86 -23.32
C LEU A 50 4.45 4.27 -22.93
N ASN A 51 4.74 5.13 -23.91
CA ASN A 51 4.82 6.57 -23.68
C ASN A 51 3.39 7.12 -23.66
N LEU A 52 2.98 7.63 -22.50
CA LEU A 52 1.65 8.22 -22.30
C LEU A 52 1.59 9.70 -22.72
N GLY A 53 2.72 10.30 -23.15
CA GLY A 53 2.80 11.72 -23.43
C GLY A 53 2.69 12.57 -22.16
N THR A 54 1.77 13.53 -22.12
CA THR A 54 1.60 14.43 -20.98
C THR A 54 0.51 13.94 -20.04
N VAL A 55 0.85 13.78 -18.76
CA VAL A 55 -0.06 13.31 -17.70
C VAL A 55 -0.23 14.40 -16.65
N ASP A 56 -1.48 14.72 -16.31
CA ASP A 56 -1.84 15.58 -15.17
C ASP A 56 -2.19 14.70 -13.96
N ILE A 57 -1.45 14.89 -12.86
CA ILE A 57 -1.56 14.08 -11.65
C ILE A 57 -1.90 15.00 -10.50
N LYS A 58 -3.03 14.73 -9.84
CA LYS A 58 -3.46 15.41 -8.61
C LYS A 58 -3.75 14.37 -7.55
N GLY A 59 -3.36 14.64 -6.32
CA GLY A 59 -3.61 13.69 -5.27
C GLY A 59 -3.48 14.27 -3.87
N VAL A 60 -3.92 13.46 -2.92
CA VAL A 60 -3.76 13.68 -1.49
C VAL A 60 -3.30 12.36 -0.87
N ASP A 61 -2.19 12.43 -0.15
CA ASP A 61 -1.69 11.36 0.69
C ASP A 61 -1.91 11.72 2.15
N ALA A 62 -2.45 10.80 2.93
CA ALA A 62 -2.64 10.97 4.36
C ALA A 62 -2.08 9.78 5.13
N SER A 63 -1.44 10.04 6.27
CA SER A 63 -0.98 8.99 7.17
C SER A 63 -1.28 9.31 8.63
N CYS A 64 -1.45 8.24 9.41
CA CYS A 64 -1.63 8.31 10.85
C CYS A 64 -0.89 7.14 11.50
N ASP A 65 0.09 7.45 12.37
CA ASP A 65 0.77 6.47 13.20
C ASP A 65 0.47 6.77 14.68
N ALA A 66 -0.19 5.85 15.36
CA ALA A 66 -0.50 5.94 16.77
C ALA A 66 0.18 4.83 17.56
N PHE A 67 0.80 5.19 18.71
CA PHE A 67 1.53 4.27 19.56
C PHE A 67 0.96 4.29 20.98
N PHE A 68 0.81 3.12 21.56
CA PHE A 68 0.27 2.93 22.89
C PHE A 68 1.16 1.98 23.70
N SER A 69 1.15 2.15 25.03
CA SER A 69 1.83 1.28 25.97
C SER A 69 0.91 0.99 27.16
N PHE A 70 0.55 -0.26 27.34
CA PHE A 70 -0.29 -0.77 28.40
C PHE A 70 0.57 -1.64 29.35
N GLY A 71 1.34 -0.99 30.21
CA GLY A 71 2.35 -1.66 31.02
C GLY A 71 3.41 -2.33 30.12
N PRO A 72 3.54 -3.68 30.13
CA PRO A 72 4.51 -4.37 29.32
C PRO A 72 4.06 -4.64 27.85
N VAL A 73 2.84 -4.24 27.52
CA VAL A 73 2.27 -4.43 26.17
C VAL A 73 2.45 -3.13 25.37
N GLU A 74 3.11 -3.22 24.25
CA GLU A 74 3.25 -2.12 23.30
C GLU A 74 2.37 -2.38 22.07
N THR A 75 1.64 -1.37 21.62
CA THR A 75 0.81 -1.46 20.43
C THR A 75 1.07 -0.30 19.51
N ALA A 76 0.95 -0.55 18.21
CA ALA A 76 1.04 0.46 17.17
C ALA A 76 -0.06 0.26 16.15
N VAL A 77 -0.64 1.35 15.69
CA VAL A 77 -1.57 1.38 14.55
C VAL A 77 -1.03 2.37 13.54
N LYS A 78 -0.90 1.91 12.29
CA LYS A 78 -0.46 2.73 11.17
C LYS A 78 -1.52 2.68 10.08
N LEU A 79 -1.95 3.83 9.63
CA LEU A 79 -2.94 3.99 8.57
C LEU A 79 -2.33 4.85 7.47
N GLN A 80 -2.55 4.46 6.22
CA GLN A 80 -2.18 5.23 5.06
C GLN A 80 -3.34 5.24 4.08
N TYR A 81 -3.55 6.36 3.43
CA TYR A 81 -4.57 6.53 2.41
C TYR A 81 -4.05 7.47 1.33
N THR A 82 -4.29 7.09 0.08
CA THR A 82 -4.00 7.89 -1.11
C THR A 82 -5.27 8.05 -1.93
N TRP A 83 -5.60 9.29 -2.23
CA TRP A 83 -6.47 9.64 -3.34
C TRP A 83 -5.64 10.23 -4.46
N GLN A 84 -5.75 9.68 -5.68
CA GLN A 84 -4.97 10.15 -6.82
C GLN A 84 -5.82 10.15 -8.08
N LYS A 85 -5.83 11.28 -8.81
CA LYS A 85 -6.35 11.38 -10.16
C LYS A 85 -5.19 11.65 -11.10
N ALA A 86 -4.85 10.66 -11.93
CA ALA A 86 -3.79 10.75 -12.93
C ALA A 86 -4.41 10.53 -14.32
N VAL A 87 -4.41 11.54 -15.16
CA VAL A 87 -5.13 11.55 -16.45
C VAL A 87 -4.21 11.96 -17.61
N ASP A 88 -4.46 11.35 -18.76
CA ASP A 88 -3.80 11.73 -20.01
C ASP A 88 -4.34 13.09 -20.49
N VAL A 89 -3.44 14.06 -20.72
CA VAL A 89 -3.76 15.40 -21.23
C VAL A 89 -2.86 15.76 -22.42
N THR A 90 -2.46 14.76 -23.18
CA THR A 90 -1.52 14.91 -24.31
C THR A 90 -2.15 15.68 -25.44
N ASP A 91 -3.30 15.23 -25.90
CA ASP A 91 -4.00 15.81 -27.05
C ASP A 91 -5.49 16.01 -26.71
N PRO A 92 -5.98 17.26 -26.71
CA PRO A 92 -7.38 17.55 -26.44
C PRO A 92 -8.37 16.92 -27.44
N ASP A 93 -7.92 16.62 -28.64
CA ASP A 93 -8.73 16.02 -29.71
C ASP A 93 -8.71 14.47 -29.66
N ASP A 94 -7.89 13.87 -28.80
CA ASP A 94 -7.86 12.43 -28.58
C ASP A 94 -9.12 11.96 -27.83
N THR A 95 -9.70 10.85 -28.29
CA THR A 95 -10.85 10.20 -27.64
C THR A 95 -10.57 9.77 -26.19
N PHE A 96 -9.28 9.63 -25.83
CA PHE A 96 -8.83 9.22 -24.49
C PHE A 96 -8.42 10.41 -23.60
N TYR A 97 -8.63 11.62 -24.08
CA TYR A 97 -8.32 12.84 -23.32
C TYR A 97 -9.03 12.86 -21.97
N LYS A 98 -8.26 13.10 -20.89
CA LYS A 98 -8.70 13.05 -19.48
C LYS A 98 -9.12 11.67 -18.96
N ASN A 99 -8.83 10.60 -19.69
CA ASN A 99 -8.95 9.26 -19.17
C ASN A 99 -7.86 8.97 -18.12
N GLN A 100 -8.21 8.13 -17.14
CA GLN A 100 -7.26 7.65 -16.13
C GLN A 100 -6.16 6.83 -16.82
N ILE A 101 -4.91 7.05 -16.44
CA ILE A 101 -3.79 6.27 -16.96
C ILE A 101 -3.85 4.82 -16.44
N PRO A 102 -3.32 3.86 -17.21
CA PRO A 102 -3.39 2.44 -16.85
C PRO A 102 -2.80 2.13 -15.47
N TYR A 103 -3.43 1.19 -14.77
CA TYR A 103 -3.01 0.62 -13.48
C TYR A 103 -2.82 1.61 -12.31
N VAL A 104 -3.26 2.84 -12.43
CA VAL A 104 -3.26 3.81 -11.33
C VAL A 104 -4.64 3.86 -10.69
N PRO A 105 -4.81 3.38 -9.44
CA PRO A 105 -6.09 3.46 -8.74
C PRO A 105 -6.39 4.90 -8.30
N LYS A 106 -7.66 5.27 -8.24
CA LYS A 106 -8.08 6.56 -7.67
C LYS A 106 -7.98 6.56 -6.15
N HIS A 107 -8.17 5.41 -5.53
CA HIS A 107 -8.14 5.23 -4.08
C HIS A 107 -7.28 4.03 -3.74
N SER A 108 -6.38 4.19 -2.80
CA SER A 108 -5.64 3.08 -2.20
C SER A 108 -5.38 3.36 -0.73
N GLY A 109 -5.13 2.33 0.03
CA GLY A 109 -4.82 2.50 1.44
C GLY A 109 -4.29 1.24 2.09
N SER A 110 -3.71 1.42 3.25
CA SER A 110 -3.24 0.31 4.09
C SER A 110 -3.47 0.61 5.57
N ALA A 111 -3.64 -0.46 6.33
CA ALA A 111 -3.71 -0.41 7.78
C ALA A 111 -2.81 -1.51 8.35
N VAL A 112 -2.00 -1.17 9.35
CA VAL A 112 -1.19 -2.14 10.10
C VAL A 112 -1.46 -1.94 11.58
N ALA A 113 -1.80 -3.03 12.27
CA ALA A 113 -1.92 -3.08 13.72
C ALA A 113 -0.90 -4.07 14.28
N SER A 114 -0.12 -3.65 15.26
CA SER A 114 0.94 -4.45 15.87
C SER A 114 0.77 -4.48 17.39
N ILE A 115 0.99 -5.63 17.99
CA ILE A 115 0.98 -5.84 19.45
C ILE A 115 2.26 -6.58 19.81
N TYR A 116 3.01 -6.05 20.78
CA TYR A 116 4.25 -6.64 21.26
C TYR A 116 4.18 -6.91 22.77
N TYR A 117 4.56 -8.11 23.17
CA TYR A 117 4.59 -8.52 24.57
C TYR A 117 5.65 -9.58 24.82
N LYS A 118 6.65 -9.29 25.68
CA LYS A 118 7.69 -10.24 26.12
C LYS A 118 8.31 -11.07 24.98
N GLY A 119 8.71 -10.39 23.90
CA GLY A 119 9.33 -11.00 22.73
C GLY A 119 8.34 -11.68 21.78
N TRP A 120 7.05 -11.69 22.07
CA TRP A 120 6.00 -12.00 21.10
C TRP A 120 5.60 -10.74 20.33
N GLY A 121 5.33 -10.88 19.05
CA GLY A 121 4.76 -9.85 18.20
C GLY A 121 3.64 -10.43 17.36
N LEU A 122 2.47 -9.83 17.42
CA LEU A 122 1.34 -10.12 16.55
C LEU A 122 1.14 -8.90 15.65
N ASN A 123 1.11 -9.13 14.33
CA ASN A 123 0.86 -8.06 13.37
C ASN A 123 -0.27 -8.48 12.45
N TYR A 124 -1.19 -7.56 12.24
CA TYR A 124 -2.23 -7.64 11.24
C TYR A 124 -1.99 -6.54 10.22
N SER A 125 -2.04 -6.85 8.94
CA SER A 125 -1.98 -5.87 7.87
C SER A 125 -3.17 -6.02 6.94
N PHE A 126 -3.64 -4.88 6.45
CA PHE A 126 -4.71 -4.75 5.47
C PHE A 126 -4.23 -3.83 4.35
N ILE A 127 -4.47 -4.23 3.11
CA ILE A 127 -4.20 -3.42 1.92
C ILE A 127 -5.45 -3.36 1.08
N TYR A 128 -5.78 -2.17 0.60
CA TYR A 128 -6.86 -1.92 -0.35
C TYR A 128 -6.31 -1.20 -1.57
N THR A 129 -6.70 -1.66 -2.75
CA THR A 129 -6.46 -1.00 -4.04
C THR A 129 -7.80 -0.86 -4.76
N GLY A 130 -8.16 0.38 -5.04
CA GLY A 130 -9.40 0.71 -5.72
C GLY A 130 -9.42 0.32 -7.19
N GLU A 131 -10.51 0.67 -7.84
CA GLU A 131 -10.72 0.44 -9.26
C GLU A 131 -9.65 1.11 -10.12
N ARG A 132 -9.31 0.48 -11.21
CA ARG A 132 -8.35 0.96 -12.20
C ARG A 132 -8.64 0.35 -13.56
N TYR A 133 -7.93 0.80 -14.57
CA TYR A 133 -8.04 0.28 -15.93
C TYR A 133 -6.70 -0.27 -16.40
N SER A 134 -6.71 -1.32 -17.19
CA SER A 134 -5.50 -1.90 -17.77
C SER A 134 -5.03 -1.20 -19.04
N ASN A 135 -5.83 -0.30 -19.63
CA ASN A 135 -5.55 0.42 -20.86
C ASN A 135 -6.10 1.86 -20.78
N LYS A 136 -5.64 2.74 -21.69
CA LYS A 136 -6.06 4.16 -21.81
C LYS A 136 -7.55 4.34 -22.09
N GLU A 137 -8.24 3.38 -22.71
CA GLU A 137 -9.62 3.48 -23.14
C GLU A 137 -10.63 3.62 -22.01
N ASN A 138 -10.29 3.18 -20.80
CA ASN A 138 -11.15 3.20 -19.62
C ASN A 138 -12.55 2.58 -19.87
N THR A 139 -12.59 1.50 -20.66
CA THR A 139 -13.82 0.75 -20.96
C THR A 139 -14.03 -0.38 -19.94
N TRP A 140 -15.24 -0.93 -19.89
CA TRP A 140 -15.57 -2.07 -19.05
C TRP A 140 -14.67 -3.31 -19.32
N ARG A 141 -14.18 -3.48 -20.56
CA ARG A 141 -13.28 -4.58 -20.96
C ARG A 141 -11.89 -4.44 -20.34
N ASN A 142 -11.50 -3.22 -20.04
CA ASN A 142 -10.22 -2.88 -19.48
C ASN A 142 -10.30 -2.59 -17.96
N TYR A 143 -11.50 -2.77 -17.38
CA TYR A 143 -11.72 -2.54 -15.96
C TYR A 143 -11.08 -3.63 -15.12
N VAL A 144 -10.28 -3.22 -14.14
CA VAL A 144 -9.66 -4.10 -13.16
C VAL A 144 -10.33 -3.84 -11.82
N LEU A 145 -10.96 -4.88 -11.29
CA LEU A 145 -11.73 -4.82 -10.05
C LEU A 145 -10.89 -4.29 -8.88
N PRO A 146 -11.50 -3.53 -7.97
CA PRO A 146 -10.86 -3.22 -6.69
C PRO A 146 -10.66 -4.50 -5.89
N TRP A 147 -9.62 -4.52 -5.08
CA TRP A 147 -9.31 -5.66 -4.24
C TRP A 147 -8.76 -5.23 -2.87
N TYR A 148 -8.82 -6.15 -1.93
CA TYR A 148 -8.15 -6.01 -0.64
C TYR A 148 -7.56 -7.35 -0.21
N THR A 149 -6.52 -7.29 0.62
CA THR A 149 -5.98 -8.46 1.32
C THR A 149 -5.76 -8.14 2.78
N SER A 150 -5.78 -9.19 3.58
CA SER A 150 -5.46 -9.13 5.00
C SER A 150 -4.44 -10.22 5.31
N ASP A 151 -3.38 -9.85 6.00
CA ASP A 151 -2.33 -10.76 6.40
C ASP A 151 -2.18 -10.75 7.92
N LEU A 152 -1.84 -11.89 8.48
CA LEU A 152 -1.58 -12.05 9.91
C LEU A 152 -0.20 -12.67 10.11
N SER A 153 0.61 -12.08 10.98
CA SER A 153 1.89 -12.67 11.35
C SER A 153 2.07 -12.74 12.86
N LEU A 154 2.60 -13.86 13.31
CA LEU A 154 3.02 -14.09 14.68
C LEU A 154 4.51 -14.32 14.71
N GLN A 155 5.23 -13.54 15.51
CA GLN A 155 6.66 -13.68 15.68
C GLN A 155 7.03 -13.96 17.15
N LYS A 156 8.11 -14.70 17.34
CA LYS A 156 8.79 -14.86 18.64
C LYS A 156 10.26 -14.52 18.50
N THR A 157 10.72 -13.62 19.35
CA THR A 157 12.13 -13.28 19.50
C THR A 157 12.66 -13.85 20.82
N LEU A 158 13.79 -14.55 20.75
CA LEU A 158 14.48 -15.15 21.89
C LEU A 158 15.94 -14.67 21.87
N ASN A 159 16.40 -14.13 22.99
CA ASN A 159 17.80 -13.76 23.17
C ASN A 159 18.51 -14.86 23.95
N ILE A 160 19.48 -15.53 23.31
CA ILE A 160 20.22 -16.67 23.88
C ILE A 160 21.72 -16.40 23.69
N ASN A 161 22.44 -16.22 24.77
CA ASN A 161 23.94 -16.09 24.77
C ASN A 161 24.44 -15.06 23.73
N LYS A 162 23.92 -13.83 23.77
CA LYS A 162 24.24 -12.71 22.84
C LYS A 162 23.78 -12.90 21.39
N LYS A 163 23.06 -13.96 21.09
CA LYS A 163 22.45 -14.22 19.78
C LYS A 163 20.96 -13.98 19.86
N THR A 164 20.39 -13.41 18.83
CA THR A 164 18.96 -13.22 18.73
C THR A 164 18.36 -14.20 17.72
N LEU A 165 17.50 -15.10 18.20
CA LEU A 165 16.71 -16.01 17.37
C LEU A 165 15.33 -15.42 17.17
N LYS A 166 14.90 -15.26 15.93
CA LYS A 166 13.56 -14.79 15.57
C LYS A 166 12.87 -15.84 14.68
N ALA A 167 11.74 -16.34 15.15
CA ALA A 167 10.83 -17.20 14.37
C ALA A 167 9.57 -16.42 14.03
N THR A 168 9.10 -16.51 12.78
CA THR A 168 7.91 -15.83 12.29
C THR A 168 7.06 -16.80 11.49
N ALA A 169 5.78 -16.88 11.83
CA ALA A 169 4.74 -17.59 11.08
C ALA A 169 3.78 -16.56 10.49
N GLU A 170 3.44 -16.71 9.21
CA GLU A 170 2.61 -15.75 8.47
C GLU A 170 1.50 -16.47 7.71
N ILE A 171 0.34 -15.86 7.71
CA ILE A 171 -0.81 -16.22 6.87
C ILE A 171 -1.06 -15.02 5.96
N ASN A 172 -0.82 -15.17 4.67
CA ASN A 172 -1.10 -14.13 3.68
C ASN A 172 -2.46 -14.39 3.02
N ASN A 173 -3.14 -13.32 2.67
CA ASN A 173 -4.49 -13.35 2.14
C ASN A 173 -5.42 -14.21 3.02
N LEU A 174 -5.52 -13.82 4.30
CA LEU A 174 -6.21 -14.56 5.38
C LEU A 174 -7.64 -14.97 5.01
N PHE A 175 -8.34 -14.13 4.25
CA PHE A 175 -9.74 -14.37 3.85
C PHE A 175 -9.88 -15.02 2.48
N GLY A 176 -8.78 -15.45 1.86
CA GLY A 176 -8.79 -16.19 0.60
C GLY A 176 -9.38 -15.40 -0.58
N GLN A 177 -9.22 -14.07 -0.59
CA GLN A 177 -9.74 -13.22 -1.66
C GLN A 177 -9.19 -13.64 -3.01
N ASP A 178 -10.09 -13.75 -3.99
CA ASP A 178 -9.71 -13.83 -5.40
C ASP A 178 -9.47 -12.42 -5.91
N TYR A 179 -8.24 -12.13 -6.33
CA TYR A 179 -7.90 -10.81 -6.81
C TYR A 179 -6.80 -10.83 -7.87
N GLU A 180 -6.76 -9.75 -8.64
CA GLU A 180 -5.78 -9.54 -9.69
C GLU A 180 -5.12 -8.17 -9.50
N VAL A 181 -3.80 -8.17 -9.42
CA VAL A 181 -3.00 -6.93 -9.48
C VAL A 181 -2.90 -6.46 -10.94
N VAL A 182 -2.74 -7.40 -11.82
CA VAL A 182 -2.72 -7.25 -13.28
C VAL A 182 -3.89 -8.05 -13.84
N LEU A 183 -4.64 -7.45 -14.75
CA LEU A 183 -5.81 -8.07 -15.41
C LEU A 183 -5.45 -9.45 -15.99
N ASN A 184 -6.25 -10.46 -15.70
CA ASN A 184 -6.06 -11.88 -16.08
C ASN A 184 -4.83 -12.58 -15.44
N TYR A 185 -4.27 -12.01 -14.37
CA TYR A 185 -3.20 -12.63 -13.59
C TYR A 185 -3.66 -12.80 -12.14
N PRO A 186 -4.30 -13.94 -11.82
CA PRO A 186 -4.78 -14.20 -10.48
C PRO A 186 -3.61 -14.32 -9.50
N MET A 187 -3.77 -13.70 -8.37
CA MET A 187 -2.82 -13.76 -7.26
C MET A 187 -3.07 -14.97 -6.37
N PRO A 188 -2.06 -15.43 -5.61
CA PRO A 188 -2.23 -16.55 -4.68
C PRO A 188 -3.35 -16.29 -3.67
N LYS A 189 -4.19 -17.29 -3.46
CA LYS A 189 -5.14 -17.33 -2.34
C LYS A 189 -4.40 -17.45 -1.00
N THR A 190 -5.08 -17.80 0.05
CA THR A 190 -4.48 -18.00 1.37
C THR A 190 -3.23 -18.88 1.27
N ASN A 191 -2.13 -18.38 1.76
CA ASN A 191 -0.86 -19.09 1.80
C ASN A 191 -0.12 -18.85 3.12
N PHE A 192 0.81 -19.73 3.44
CA PHE A 192 1.52 -19.74 4.71
C PHE A 192 3.02 -19.62 4.47
N ARG A 193 3.69 -18.85 5.33
CA ARG A 193 5.14 -18.75 5.34
C ARG A 193 5.68 -18.93 6.76
N LEU A 194 6.72 -19.75 6.90
CA LEU A 194 7.48 -19.87 8.13
C LEU A 194 8.92 -19.44 7.86
N SER A 195 9.44 -18.57 8.71
CA SER A 195 10.82 -18.10 8.62
C SER A 195 11.51 -18.13 9.98
N VAL A 196 12.80 -18.47 9.99
CA VAL A 196 13.66 -18.43 11.16
C VAL A 196 14.92 -17.68 10.79
N SER A 197 15.30 -16.69 11.60
CA SER A 197 16.54 -15.94 11.44
C SER A 197 17.35 -15.93 12.73
N ILE A 198 18.66 -15.95 12.58
CA ILE A 198 19.61 -15.88 13.69
C ILE A 198 20.52 -14.70 13.42
N GLU A 199 20.58 -13.79 14.39
CA GLU A 199 21.53 -12.68 14.41
C GLU A 199 22.64 -13.01 15.41
N LEU A 200 23.91 -12.93 14.96
CA LEU A 200 25.11 -13.38 15.69
C LEU A 200 25.80 -12.22 16.38
#